data_152b6ff753a8be16751a8098220d0f04
#
_entry.id   152b6ff753a8be16751a8098220d0f04
#
_cell.length_a   1.000
_cell.length_b   1.000
_cell.length_c   1.000
_cell.angle_alpha   90.00
_cell.angle_beta   90.00
_cell.angle_gamma   90.00
#
_symmetry.space_group_name_H-M   'P 1'
#
loop_
_entity.id
_entity.type
_entity.pdbx_description
1 polymer ?
#
loop_
_entity_poly.entity_id
_entity_poly.type
_entity_poly.pdbx_seq_one_letter_code
_entity_poly.pdbx_strand_id
1 'polypeptide(L)'
;GYVYAGTAEVSINSTQGTFYCLDARTGKLQWKYRNEEQPGGYYWGGSVVMDDKLYFAGDNGILVEHDLVEDTVYREISITQKGRIRSDLQYVAAEHAIYATSNAGEICRFDGSEVTTYTMFPRAKAVNCTSTMSIVDDTAYVGAMADGMGYLCVWDMQTHSMRYTVKTGKACEVKATPLVSTAYEDGNYVYYTCNNPPGGVYFIKDTKQGTPAVQKTLYEPAAARQYCMSSIVAGSNGVLYYSNDTGTLFAVSEVEHSSDIVPSASPAVTKSPAGMSKPSTSVKPMASKTKRPKTPTKVRLVKKKNGCKISWKKGKLATRTIVYVKVGKGKWKKCASSTGKSYRYRSKTKKKVQFRLRSARKNGKR
;
A
#
# COMPACT_ATOMS: atom_id res chain seq x y z
N GLY A 1 -0.15 5.29 17.84
CA GLY A 1 -0.26 5.10 16.40
C GLY A 1 -1.40 5.91 15.82
N TYR A 2 -1.36 6.11 14.51
CA TYR A 2 -2.34 6.90 13.77
C TYR A 2 -3.03 6.04 12.71
N VAL A 3 -4.25 6.41 12.35
CA VAL A 3 -4.99 5.93 11.19
C VAL A 3 -5.07 7.08 10.20
N TYR A 4 -4.74 6.79 8.97
CA TYR A 4 -4.85 7.73 7.86
C TYR A 4 -6.01 7.30 6.97
N ALA A 5 -6.88 8.23 6.60
CA ALA A 5 -8.05 7.95 5.79
C ALA A 5 -8.40 9.12 4.89
N GLY A 6 -8.69 8.83 3.64
CA GLY A 6 -9.15 9.81 2.67
C GLY A 6 -10.65 9.72 2.44
N THR A 7 -11.26 10.84 2.07
CA THR A 7 -12.66 10.92 1.69
C THR A 7 -12.83 11.53 0.31
N ALA A 8 -14.01 11.37 -0.25
CA ALA A 8 -14.51 12.16 -1.35
C ALA A 8 -15.83 12.81 -0.95
N GLU A 9 -15.98 14.07 -1.25
CA GLU A 9 -17.26 14.77 -1.16
C GLU A 9 -17.89 14.72 -2.56
N VAL A 10 -18.92 13.91 -2.72
CA VAL A 10 -19.63 13.83 -3.98
C VAL A 10 -20.71 14.91 -3.99
N SER A 11 -20.44 16.02 -4.66
CA SER A 11 -21.48 16.93 -5.10
C SER A 11 -21.67 16.79 -6.61
N ILE A 12 -22.84 17.22 -7.12
CA ILE A 12 -23.17 17.18 -8.56
C ILE A 12 -22.11 17.87 -9.43
N ASN A 13 -21.31 18.77 -8.85
CA ASN A 13 -20.37 19.63 -9.58
C ASN A 13 -18.90 19.57 -9.08
N SER A 14 -18.54 18.85 -8.03
CA SER A 14 -17.16 18.75 -7.57
C SER A 14 -16.84 17.44 -6.86
N THR A 15 -15.68 16.89 -7.13
CA THR A 15 -15.08 15.81 -6.35
C THR A 15 -14.01 16.43 -5.45
N GLN A 16 -14.43 17.01 -4.33
CA GLN A 16 -13.51 17.42 -3.27
C GLN A 16 -13.40 16.31 -2.24
N GLY A 17 -12.27 16.23 -1.56
CA GLY A 17 -12.06 15.31 -0.47
C GLY A 17 -11.13 15.86 0.58
N THR A 18 -11.09 15.20 1.70
CA THR A 18 -10.23 15.54 2.82
C THR A 18 -9.45 14.29 3.22
N PHE A 19 -8.17 14.46 3.48
CA PHE A 19 -7.32 13.43 4.05
C PHE A 19 -7.17 13.67 5.55
N TYR A 20 -7.38 12.63 6.37
CA TYR A 20 -7.44 12.71 7.82
C TYR A 20 -6.34 11.91 8.48
N CYS A 21 -5.78 12.44 9.56
CA CYS A 21 -4.98 11.70 10.52
C CYS A 21 -5.74 11.60 11.83
N LEU A 22 -6.00 10.39 12.29
CA LEU A 22 -6.73 10.11 13.51
C LEU A 22 -5.85 9.34 14.50
N ASP A 23 -5.97 9.61 15.78
CA ASP A 23 -5.37 8.76 16.82
C ASP A 23 -6.01 7.37 16.78
N ALA A 24 -5.19 6.34 16.57
CA ALA A 24 -5.68 4.97 16.37
C ALA A 24 -6.40 4.35 17.57
N ARG A 25 -6.23 4.92 18.75
CA ARG A 25 -6.83 4.41 19.98
C ARG A 25 -8.15 5.10 20.33
N THR A 26 -8.24 6.41 20.06
CA THR A 26 -9.37 7.25 20.48
C THR A 26 -10.26 7.69 19.34
N GLY A 27 -9.81 7.56 18.10
CA GLY A 27 -10.48 8.10 16.92
C GLY A 27 -10.43 9.62 16.81
N LYS A 28 -9.73 10.30 17.72
CA LYS A 28 -9.67 11.77 17.71
C LYS A 28 -8.86 12.28 16.53
N LEU A 29 -9.37 13.34 15.90
CA LEU A 29 -8.68 14.06 14.85
C LEU A 29 -7.37 14.64 15.38
N GLN A 30 -6.28 14.37 14.68
CA GLN A 30 -4.96 14.98 14.90
C GLN A 30 -4.76 16.15 13.94
N TRP A 31 -4.91 15.89 12.66
CA TRP A 31 -4.90 16.86 11.60
C TRP A 31 -5.71 16.39 10.39
N LYS A 32 -5.99 17.31 9.50
CA LYS A 32 -6.62 17.06 8.21
C LYS A 32 -5.97 17.91 7.13
N TYR A 33 -5.98 17.42 5.91
CA TYR A 33 -5.50 18.12 4.74
C TYR A 33 -6.61 18.19 3.68
N ARG A 34 -6.72 19.33 3.04
CA ARG A 34 -7.58 19.57 1.89
C ARG A 34 -6.88 20.56 0.97
N ASN A 35 -6.83 20.27 -0.31
CA ASN A 35 -6.33 21.22 -1.29
C ASN A 35 -7.52 22.06 -1.78
N GLU A 36 -7.53 23.34 -1.41
CA GLU A 36 -8.59 24.28 -1.78
C GLU A 36 -8.36 24.90 -3.17
N GLU A 37 -7.10 24.96 -3.62
CA GLU A 37 -6.73 25.54 -4.92
C GLU A 37 -6.94 24.54 -6.06
N GLN A 38 -6.59 23.29 -5.81
CA GLN A 38 -6.75 22.17 -6.74
C GLN A 38 -7.51 21.03 -6.07
N PRO A 39 -8.84 21.12 -5.97
CA PRO A 39 -9.62 20.14 -5.23
C PRO A 39 -9.55 18.75 -5.85
N GLY A 40 -9.50 17.74 -5.00
CA GLY A 40 -9.47 16.33 -5.38
C GLY A 40 -9.93 15.42 -4.26
N GLY A 41 -10.44 14.23 -4.60
CA GLY A 41 -10.79 13.20 -3.63
C GLY A 41 -9.58 12.35 -3.25
N TYR A 42 -9.54 11.89 -1.99
CA TYR A 42 -8.47 11.04 -1.44
C TYR A 42 -8.97 9.65 -1.02
N TYR A 43 -10.12 9.22 -1.52
CA TYR A 43 -10.84 8.04 -1.05
C TYR A 43 -10.42 6.71 -1.71
N TRP A 44 -9.60 6.78 -2.76
CA TRP A 44 -9.17 5.60 -3.50
C TRP A 44 -7.83 5.05 -3.03
N GLY A 45 -6.88 5.94 -2.75
CA GLY A 45 -5.50 5.56 -2.50
C GLY A 45 -5.16 5.51 -1.01
N GLY A 46 -4.22 4.64 -0.68
CA GLY A 46 -3.56 4.61 0.61
C GLY A 46 -2.41 5.60 0.69
N SER A 47 -1.69 5.53 1.80
CA SER A 47 -0.53 6.37 2.07
C SER A 47 0.69 5.53 2.42
N VAL A 48 1.89 6.04 2.14
CA VAL A 48 3.16 5.41 2.49
C VAL A 48 4.05 6.35 3.29
N VAL A 49 5.00 5.80 3.99
CA VAL A 49 6.00 6.56 4.74
C VAL A 49 7.39 6.28 4.16
N MET A 50 8.06 7.34 3.74
CA MET A 50 9.45 7.33 3.30
C MET A 50 10.20 8.44 4.06
N ASP A 51 11.34 8.14 4.68
CA ASP A 51 12.23 9.10 5.38
C ASP A 51 11.55 10.02 6.42
N ASP A 52 10.73 9.47 7.29
CA ASP A 52 9.96 10.21 8.30
C ASP A 52 8.90 11.17 7.69
N LYS A 53 8.51 10.99 6.43
CA LYS A 53 7.45 11.73 5.76
C LYS A 53 6.33 10.80 5.33
N LEU A 54 5.11 11.27 5.47
CA LEU A 54 3.92 10.62 4.97
C LEU A 54 3.60 11.17 3.58
N TYR A 55 3.34 10.28 2.65
CA TYR A 55 2.92 10.61 1.30
C TYR A 55 1.53 10.06 1.03
N PHE A 56 0.69 10.86 0.41
CA PHE A 56 -0.64 10.48 -0.08
C PHE A 56 -0.98 11.27 -1.34
N ALA A 57 -1.84 10.73 -2.18
CA ALA A 57 -2.23 11.36 -3.44
C ALA A 57 -3.73 11.19 -3.71
N GLY A 58 -4.28 11.95 -4.63
CA GLY A 58 -5.70 11.93 -4.91
C GLY A 58 -6.08 12.26 -6.35
N ASP A 59 -7.37 12.51 -6.53
CA ASP A 59 -8.01 12.78 -7.84
C ASP A 59 -7.50 14.06 -8.54
N ASN A 60 -6.77 14.90 -7.85
CA ASN A 60 -6.10 16.07 -8.44
C ASN A 60 -4.70 15.77 -9.03
N GLY A 61 -4.22 14.53 -8.91
CA GLY A 61 -2.91 14.14 -9.41
C GLY A 61 -1.73 14.70 -8.60
N ILE A 62 -2.00 15.22 -7.40
CA ILE A 62 -0.99 15.80 -6.52
C ILE A 62 -0.58 14.79 -5.47
N LEU A 63 0.73 14.58 -5.34
CA LEU A 63 1.36 13.89 -4.23
C LEU A 63 1.65 14.90 -3.12
N VAL A 64 1.04 14.70 -1.97
CA VAL A 64 1.27 15.51 -0.78
C VAL A 64 2.35 14.86 0.06
N GLU A 65 3.36 15.62 0.42
CA GLU A 65 4.42 15.24 1.34
C GLU A 65 4.19 15.93 2.68
N HIS A 66 3.82 15.15 3.70
CA HIS A 66 3.61 15.64 5.06
C HIS A 66 4.78 15.23 5.96
N ASP A 67 5.44 16.20 6.56
CA ASP A 67 6.56 15.94 7.49
C ASP A 67 6.00 15.46 8.84
N LEU A 68 6.28 14.21 9.18
CA LEU A 68 5.85 13.59 10.44
C LEU A 68 6.61 14.07 11.68
N VAL A 69 7.66 14.87 11.50
CA VAL A 69 8.47 15.43 12.59
C VAL A 69 7.99 16.82 12.95
N GLU A 70 7.78 17.66 11.93
CA GLU A 70 7.29 19.04 12.09
C GLU A 70 5.76 19.09 12.11
N ASP A 71 5.11 17.99 11.74
CA ASP A 71 3.65 17.81 11.68
C ASP A 71 2.95 18.84 10.78
N THR A 72 3.53 19.07 9.60
CA THR A 72 3.06 20.05 8.60
C THR A 72 3.19 19.50 7.18
N VAL A 73 2.36 20.02 6.26
CA VAL A 73 2.60 19.79 4.82
C VAL A 73 3.92 20.44 4.44
N TYR A 74 4.82 19.63 3.90
CA TYR A 74 6.14 20.11 3.47
C TYR A 74 6.09 20.64 2.04
N ARG A 75 5.45 19.89 1.14
CA ARG A 75 5.23 20.29 -0.26
C ARG A 75 4.14 19.48 -0.93
N GLU A 76 3.65 20.01 -2.02
CA GLU A 76 2.72 19.41 -2.96
C GLU A 76 3.42 19.25 -4.30
N ILE A 77 3.28 18.08 -4.93
CA ILE A 77 4.05 17.69 -6.11
C ILE A 77 3.07 17.15 -7.15
N SER A 78 3.05 17.70 -8.35
CA SER A 78 2.32 17.10 -9.46
C SER A 78 3.02 15.78 -9.84
N ILE A 79 2.40 14.65 -9.52
CA ILE A 79 2.98 13.32 -9.75
C ILE A 79 2.58 12.70 -11.09
N THR A 80 1.55 13.22 -11.73
CA THR A 80 1.07 12.77 -13.04
C THR A 80 0.99 13.95 -14.00
N GLN A 81 1.22 13.69 -15.28
CA GLN A 81 1.04 14.70 -16.33
C GLN A 81 -0.42 14.83 -16.75
N LYS A 82 -1.17 13.74 -16.67
CA LYS A 82 -2.56 13.65 -17.12
C LYS A 82 -3.30 12.65 -16.26
N GLY A 83 -4.25 13.10 -15.47
CA GLY A 83 -5.10 12.13 -14.80
C GLY A 83 -5.15 12.27 -13.28
N ARG A 84 -5.69 11.27 -12.67
CA ARG A 84 -6.02 11.18 -11.24
C ARG A 84 -5.28 10.01 -10.63
N ILE A 85 -4.82 10.14 -9.41
CA ILE A 85 -4.25 9.01 -8.67
C ILE A 85 -5.38 8.33 -7.91
N ARG A 86 -5.67 7.10 -8.32
CA ARG A 86 -6.70 6.21 -7.73
C ARG A 86 -6.15 4.86 -7.29
N SER A 87 -4.85 4.67 -7.41
CA SER A 87 -4.13 3.54 -6.86
C SER A 87 -3.57 3.86 -5.47
N ASP A 88 -3.26 2.83 -4.70
CA ASP A 88 -2.40 3.00 -3.53
C ASP A 88 -0.99 3.40 -3.96
N LEU A 89 -0.32 4.15 -3.10
CA LEU A 89 1.09 4.42 -3.24
C LEU A 89 1.90 3.18 -2.80
N GLN A 90 2.92 2.82 -3.57
CA GLN A 90 3.82 1.70 -3.27
C GLN A 90 5.24 2.20 -3.05
N TYR A 91 5.81 1.98 -1.87
CA TYR A 91 7.21 2.32 -1.60
C TYR A 91 8.13 1.15 -1.93
N VAL A 92 8.99 1.33 -2.91
CA VAL A 92 10.01 0.37 -3.32
C VAL A 92 11.33 0.71 -2.66
N ALA A 93 11.65 0.00 -1.59
CA ALA A 93 12.81 0.30 -0.75
C ALA A 93 14.17 0.11 -1.47
N ALA A 94 14.24 -0.79 -2.45
CA ALA A 94 15.44 -1.02 -3.26
C ALA A 94 15.82 0.19 -4.11
N GLU A 95 14.83 0.91 -4.61
CA GLU A 95 15.00 2.09 -5.45
C GLU A 95 14.87 3.41 -4.66
N HIS A 96 14.49 3.31 -3.38
CA HIS A 96 14.15 4.46 -2.57
C HIS A 96 13.11 5.37 -3.23
N ALA A 97 12.08 4.79 -3.84
CA ALA A 97 11.09 5.51 -4.63
C ALA A 97 9.66 5.09 -4.29
N ILE A 98 8.73 6.01 -4.49
CA ILE A 98 7.29 5.80 -4.40
C ILE A 98 6.74 5.64 -5.81
N TYR A 99 5.90 4.63 -6.01
CA TYR A 99 5.21 4.36 -7.26
C TYR A 99 3.70 4.50 -7.09
N ALA A 100 3.05 4.99 -8.13
CA ALA A 100 1.60 5.03 -8.27
C ALA A 100 1.19 4.84 -9.73
N THR A 101 -0.08 4.54 -9.98
CA THR A 101 -0.66 4.59 -11.32
C THR A 101 -1.65 5.73 -11.43
N SER A 102 -1.66 6.43 -12.57
CA SER A 102 -2.71 7.40 -12.89
C SER A 102 -3.82 6.73 -13.73
N ASN A 103 -5.04 7.24 -13.62
CA ASN A 103 -6.14 6.72 -14.44
C ASN A 103 -5.95 6.98 -15.95
N ALA A 104 -5.01 7.81 -16.33
CA ALA A 104 -4.57 8.01 -17.74
C ALA A 104 -3.60 6.92 -18.22
N GLY A 105 -3.29 5.91 -17.41
CA GLY A 105 -2.39 4.81 -17.77
C GLY A 105 -0.93 5.16 -17.68
N GLU A 106 -0.57 6.02 -16.74
CA GLU A 106 0.83 6.31 -16.41
C GLU A 106 1.26 5.51 -15.18
N ILE A 107 2.49 5.05 -15.17
CA ILE A 107 3.22 4.65 -13.98
C ILE A 107 4.03 5.86 -13.54
N CYS A 108 3.73 6.39 -12.37
CA CYS A 108 4.37 7.55 -11.79
C CYS A 108 5.39 7.10 -10.73
N ARG A 109 6.62 7.58 -10.83
CA ARG A 109 7.72 7.31 -9.90
C ARG A 109 8.20 8.60 -9.27
N PHE A 110 8.37 8.61 -7.95
CA PHE A 110 8.92 9.72 -7.20
C PHE A 110 10.03 9.22 -6.27
N ASP A 111 11.26 9.73 -6.43
CA ASP A 111 12.45 9.29 -5.67
C ASP A 111 12.82 10.20 -4.49
N GLY A 112 11.91 11.04 -4.05
CA GLY A 112 12.17 12.02 -3.00
C GLY A 112 12.59 13.39 -3.53
N SER A 113 13.02 13.49 -4.79
CA SER A 113 13.42 14.73 -5.47
C SER A 113 12.66 14.98 -6.77
N GLU A 114 12.57 13.99 -7.64
CA GLU A 114 12.07 14.11 -8.99
C GLU A 114 10.91 13.15 -9.26
N VAL A 115 10.04 13.57 -10.17
CA VAL A 115 8.94 12.75 -10.70
C VAL A 115 9.30 12.28 -12.09
N THR A 116 9.20 10.98 -12.31
CA THR A 116 9.29 10.36 -13.66
C THR A 116 7.97 9.65 -13.95
N THR A 117 7.45 9.82 -15.17
CA THR A 117 6.22 9.16 -15.63
C THR A 117 6.47 8.28 -16.83
N TYR A 118 5.88 7.09 -16.84
CA TYR A 118 5.98 6.12 -17.91
C TYR A 118 4.59 5.78 -18.44
N THR A 119 4.35 5.93 -19.74
CA THR A 119 3.06 5.63 -20.35
C THR A 119 2.94 4.13 -20.66
N MET A 120 1.95 3.45 -20.09
CA MET A 120 1.74 2.01 -20.32
C MET A 120 1.23 1.70 -21.75
N PHE A 121 0.37 2.54 -22.29
CA PHE A 121 -0.27 2.33 -23.60
C PHE A 121 -0.10 3.54 -24.51
N PRO A 122 1.11 3.79 -25.07
CA PRO A 122 1.40 5.03 -25.81
C PRO A 122 0.62 5.17 -27.13
N ARG A 123 0.01 4.09 -27.64
CA ARG A 123 -0.77 4.09 -28.88
C ARG A 123 -2.29 4.02 -28.67
N ALA A 124 -2.75 3.82 -27.45
CA ALA A 124 -4.18 3.75 -27.16
C ALA A 124 -4.82 5.15 -27.17
N LYS A 125 -6.04 5.22 -27.71
CA LYS A 125 -6.85 6.46 -27.74
C LYS A 125 -7.50 6.76 -26.41
N ALA A 126 -7.85 5.71 -25.65
CA ALA A 126 -8.48 5.83 -24.36
C ALA A 126 -7.88 4.79 -23.40
N VAL A 127 -7.47 5.24 -22.21
CA VAL A 127 -6.94 4.39 -21.16
C VAL A 127 -7.69 4.69 -19.86
N ASN A 128 -7.94 3.66 -19.06
CA ASN A 128 -8.38 3.79 -17.69
C ASN A 128 -7.61 2.79 -16.82
N CYS A 129 -6.94 3.29 -15.78
CA CYS A 129 -6.19 2.48 -14.83
C CYS A 129 -6.46 2.99 -13.42
N THR A 130 -7.09 2.15 -12.60
CA THR A 130 -7.35 2.42 -11.18
C THR A 130 -6.74 1.36 -10.28
N SER A 131 -6.07 0.38 -10.88
CA SER A 131 -5.41 -0.71 -10.18
C SER A 131 -4.13 -0.25 -9.48
N THR A 132 -3.93 -0.68 -8.26
CA THR A 132 -2.64 -0.59 -7.59
C THR A 132 -1.68 -1.63 -8.17
N MET A 133 -0.42 -1.29 -8.30
CA MET A 133 0.62 -2.21 -8.73
C MET A 133 0.94 -3.22 -7.62
N SER A 134 1.06 -4.50 -7.96
CA SER A 134 1.69 -5.50 -7.09
C SER A 134 3.13 -5.70 -7.54
N ILE A 135 4.08 -5.26 -6.72
CA ILE A 135 5.50 -5.29 -7.05
C ILE A 135 6.16 -6.45 -6.32
N VAL A 136 6.82 -7.31 -7.09
CA VAL A 136 7.59 -8.46 -6.59
C VAL A 136 8.94 -8.46 -7.29
N ASP A 137 9.99 -8.28 -6.53
CA ASP A 137 11.37 -8.11 -7.01
C ASP A 137 11.46 -7.03 -8.10
N ASP A 138 11.78 -7.42 -9.32
CA ASP A 138 11.95 -6.59 -10.51
C ASP A 138 10.70 -6.51 -11.41
N THR A 139 9.57 -7.01 -10.95
CA THR A 139 8.34 -7.12 -11.76
C THR A 139 7.15 -6.49 -11.05
N ALA A 140 6.41 -5.64 -11.76
CA ALA A 140 5.11 -5.14 -11.30
C ALA A 140 3.96 -5.69 -12.15
N TYR A 141 2.87 -6.01 -11.49
CA TYR A 141 1.62 -6.46 -12.11
C TYR A 141 0.55 -5.43 -11.84
N VAL A 142 -0.09 -4.93 -12.90
CA VAL A 142 -1.09 -3.87 -12.78
C VAL A 142 -2.23 -4.09 -13.75
N GLY A 143 -3.44 -3.84 -13.29
CA GLY A 143 -4.63 -3.92 -14.13
C GLY A 143 -4.91 -2.61 -14.86
N ALA A 144 -5.45 -2.69 -16.07
CA ALA A 144 -5.89 -1.52 -16.84
C ALA A 144 -6.99 -1.87 -17.85
N MET A 145 -7.52 -0.83 -18.47
CA MET A 145 -8.32 -0.94 -19.69
C MET A 145 -7.72 0.03 -20.73
N ALA A 146 -7.53 -0.44 -21.97
CA ALA A 146 -7.12 0.38 -23.08
C ALA A 146 -8.02 0.09 -24.29
N ASP A 147 -8.53 1.15 -24.93
CA ASP A 147 -9.45 1.08 -26.08
C ASP A 147 -10.59 0.08 -25.88
N GLY A 148 -11.19 0.09 -24.69
CA GLY A 148 -12.33 -0.77 -24.33
C GLY A 148 -11.99 -2.22 -23.98
N MET A 149 -10.72 -2.62 -24.03
CA MET A 149 -10.26 -3.97 -23.66
C MET A 149 -9.53 -3.97 -22.33
N GLY A 150 -9.82 -4.95 -21.46
CA GLY A 150 -9.14 -5.15 -20.19
C GLY A 150 -7.79 -5.86 -20.35
N TYR A 151 -6.83 -5.45 -19.56
CA TYR A 151 -5.48 -6.00 -19.55
C TYR A 151 -4.97 -6.21 -18.13
N LEU A 152 -4.27 -7.31 -17.92
CA LEU A 152 -3.24 -7.40 -16.88
C LEU A 152 -1.90 -7.07 -17.55
N CYS A 153 -1.25 -6.03 -17.06
CA CYS A 153 0.04 -5.54 -17.54
C CYS A 153 1.16 -6.12 -16.67
N VAL A 154 2.22 -6.59 -17.30
CA VAL A 154 3.43 -7.06 -16.64
C VAL A 154 4.56 -6.12 -17.02
N TRP A 155 5.02 -5.38 -16.01
CA TRP A 155 5.97 -4.29 -16.14
C TRP A 155 7.32 -4.69 -15.55
N ASP A 156 8.37 -4.39 -16.26
CA ASP A 156 9.74 -4.58 -15.82
C ASP A 156 10.22 -3.33 -15.07
N MET A 157 10.56 -3.51 -13.80
CA MET A 157 10.97 -2.41 -12.92
C MET A 157 12.40 -1.93 -13.18
N GLN A 158 13.26 -2.76 -13.78
CA GLN A 158 14.64 -2.40 -14.07
C GLN A 158 14.74 -1.56 -15.33
N THR A 159 14.02 -1.97 -16.38
CA THR A 159 14.02 -1.27 -17.69
C THR A 159 12.94 -0.20 -17.79
N HIS A 160 12.05 -0.11 -16.79
CA HIS A 160 10.87 0.76 -16.77
C HIS A 160 10.04 0.66 -18.05
N SER A 161 9.76 -0.57 -18.46
CA SER A 161 9.04 -0.84 -19.70
C SER A 161 8.05 -2.00 -19.58
N MET A 162 7.06 -2.01 -20.48
CA MET A 162 6.09 -3.09 -20.58
C MET A 162 6.77 -4.37 -21.07
N ARG A 163 6.83 -5.42 -20.25
CA ARG A 163 7.33 -6.73 -20.69
C ARG A 163 6.32 -7.41 -21.60
N TYR A 164 5.06 -7.48 -21.17
CA TYR A 164 3.94 -7.95 -21.97
C TYR A 164 2.59 -7.56 -21.33
N THR A 165 1.52 -7.75 -22.07
CA THR A 165 0.15 -7.60 -21.56
C THR A 165 -0.66 -8.87 -21.81
N VAL A 166 -1.57 -9.15 -20.90
CA VAL A 166 -2.52 -10.26 -21.00
C VAL A 166 -3.92 -9.69 -21.19
N LYS A 167 -4.53 -9.96 -22.34
CA LYS A 167 -5.92 -9.58 -22.60
C LYS A 167 -6.86 -10.43 -21.76
N THR A 168 -7.83 -9.80 -21.13
CA THR A 168 -8.88 -10.54 -20.37
C THR A 168 -9.92 -11.22 -21.28
N GLY A 169 -9.93 -10.87 -22.56
CA GLY A 169 -10.94 -11.30 -23.50
C GLY A 169 -12.31 -10.63 -23.31
N LYS A 170 -12.40 -9.64 -22.44
CA LYS A 170 -13.64 -8.93 -22.08
C LYS A 170 -13.43 -7.42 -22.17
N ALA A 171 -14.48 -6.70 -22.52
CA ALA A 171 -14.53 -5.24 -22.47
C ALA A 171 -14.70 -4.80 -21.01
N CYS A 172 -13.65 -4.95 -20.22
CA CYS A 172 -13.69 -4.63 -18.79
C CYS A 172 -12.32 -4.14 -18.32
N GLU A 173 -12.32 -3.34 -17.28
CA GLU A 173 -11.10 -2.95 -16.58
C GLU A 173 -10.72 -4.00 -15.54
N VAL A 174 -9.45 -4.33 -15.44
CA VAL A 174 -8.89 -4.99 -14.27
C VAL A 174 -8.61 -3.89 -13.24
N LYS A 175 -9.57 -3.64 -12.35
CA LYS A 175 -9.52 -2.50 -11.39
C LYS A 175 -8.79 -2.84 -10.10
N ALA A 176 -8.96 -4.07 -9.67
CA ALA A 176 -8.40 -4.54 -8.41
C ALA A 176 -6.89 -4.70 -8.48
N THR A 177 -6.24 -4.58 -7.34
CA THR A 177 -4.83 -4.94 -7.17
C THR A 177 -4.67 -6.44 -7.44
N PRO A 178 -3.80 -6.88 -8.36
CA PRO A 178 -3.52 -8.29 -8.58
C PRO A 178 -2.89 -8.92 -7.32
N LEU A 179 -3.29 -10.13 -6.98
CA LEU A 179 -2.63 -10.92 -5.95
C LEU A 179 -1.49 -11.71 -6.57
N VAL A 180 -0.28 -11.58 -6.03
CA VAL A 180 0.90 -12.33 -6.49
C VAL A 180 1.34 -13.31 -5.41
N SER A 181 1.43 -14.59 -5.76
CA SER A 181 2.04 -15.62 -4.94
C SER A 181 3.42 -15.97 -5.47
N THR A 182 4.41 -15.90 -4.59
CA THR A 182 5.81 -16.31 -4.81
C THR A 182 6.13 -17.63 -4.08
N ALA A 183 5.10 -18.42 -3.74
CA ALA A 183 5.27 -19.65 -2.97
C ALA A 183 5.91 -20.78 -3.78
N TYR A 184 5.96 -20.64 -5.10
CA TYR A 184 6.50 -21.62 -6.01
C TYR A 184 7.79 -21.13 -6.66
N GLU A 185 8.80 -22.00 -6.78
CA GLU A 185 10.10 -21.63 -7.36
C GLU A 185 10.07 -21.45 -8.88
N ASP A 186 9.03 -21.94 -9.54
CA ASP A 186 8.90 -22.02 -10.99
C ASP A 186 8.20 -20.79 -11.63
N GLY A 187 7.98 -19.73 -10.86
CA GLY A 187 7.43 -18.45 -11.33
C GLY A 187 6.47 -17.77 -10.37
N ASN A 188 6.02 -16.59 -10.75
CA ASN A 188 5.02 -15.83 -10.01
C ASN A 188 3.61 -16.26 -10.45
N TYR A 189 2.77 -16.57 -9.48
CA TYR A 189 1.38 -16.97 -9.68
C TYR A 189 0.48 -15.74 -9.42
N VAL A 190 -0.09 -15.17 -10.47
CA VAL A 190 -0.80 -13.90 -10.43
C VAL A 190 -2.29 -14.13 -10.61
N TYR A 191 -3.07 -13.72 -9.63
CA TYR A 191 -4.53 -13.83 -9.60
C TYR A 191 -5.15 -12.44 -9.70
N TYR A 192 -6.19 -12.30 -10.52
CA TYR A 192 -6.87 -11.03 -10.71
C TYR A 192 -8.36 -11.20 -10.99
N THR A 193 -9.12 -10.15 -10.78
CA THR A 193 -10.54 -10.07 -11.09
C THR A 193 -10.80 -9.10 -12.24
N CYS A 194 -11.94 -9.22 -12.89
CA CYS A 194 -12.37 -8.28 -13.93
C CYS A 194 -13.64 -7.57 -13.52
N ASN A 195 -13.71 -6.26 -13.73
CA ASN A 195 -14.88 -5.44 -13.47
C ASN A 195 -15.93 -5.60 -14.58
N ASN A 196 -16.38 -6.84 -14.77
CA ASN A 196 -17.42 -7.23 -15.72
C ASN A 196 -18.10 -8.53 -15.23
N PRO A 197 -19.42 -8.71 -15.39
CA PRO A 197 -20.03 -10.02 -15.15
C PRO A 197 -19.32 -11.13 -15.94
N PRO A 198 -19.11 -12.31 -15.34
CA PRO A 198 -19.66 -12.77 -14.07
C PRO A 198 -18.87 -12.36 -12.83
N GLY A 199 -17.74 -11.64 -12.92
CA GLY A 199 -16.92 -11.27 -11.77
C GLY A 199 -16.21 -12.48 -11.17
N GLY A 200 -15.34 -13.13 -11.96
CA GLY A 200 -14.61 -14.34 -11.59
C GLY A 200 -13.17 -14.07 -11.20
N VAL A 201 -12.43 -15.16 -10.96
CA VAL A 201 -11.01 -15.17 -10.70
C VAL A 201 -10.26 -15.71 -11.91
N TYR A 202 -9.32 -14.92 -12.39
CA TYR A 202 -8.44 -15.24 -13.51
C TYR A 202 -7.01 -15.38 -13.02
N PHE A 203 -6.19 -16.10 -13.79
CA PHE A 203 -4.86 -16.49 -13.37
C PHE A 203 -3.88 -16.47 -14.53
N ILE A 204 -2.66 -16.03 -14.23
CA ILE A 204 -1.48 -16.29 -15.07
C ILE A 204 -0.33 -16.86 -14.21
N LYS A 205 0.54 -17.64 -14.86
CA LYS A 205 1.86 -17.98 -14.34
C LYS A 205 2.90 -17.20 -15.15
N ASP A 206 3.61 -16.30 -14.48
CA ASP A 206 4.71 -15.53 -15.06
C ASP A 206 6.05 -16.17 -14.71
N THR A 207 6.80 -16.57 -15.73
CA THR A 207 8.14 -17.16 -15.60
C THR A 207 9.23 -16.17 -16.04
N LYS A 208 8.90 -14.87 -16.05
CA LYS A 208 9.79 -13.76 -16.50
C LYS A 208 10.20 -13.83 -17.98
N GLN A 209 9.47 -14.61 -18.78
CA GLN A 209 9.59 -14.63 -20.25
C GLN A 209 8.70 -13.55 -20.88
N GLY A 210 8.76 -13.36 -22.19
CA GLY A 210 7.96 -12.36 -22.92
C GLY A 210 6.45 -12.61 -22.95
N THR A 211 5.98 -13.76 -22.45
CA THR A 211 4.56 -14.14 -22.38
C THR A 211 4.31 -14.98 -21.12
N PRO A 212 3.06 -15.07 -20.64
CA PRO A 212 2.76 -15.96 -19.53
C PRO A 212 2.91 -17.42 -19.92
N ALA A 213 3.50 -18.23 -19.04
CA ALA A 213 3.60 -19.68 -19.25
C ALA A 213 2.23 -20.37 -19.19
N VAL A 214 1.31 -19.84 -18.39
CA VAL A 214 -0.09 -20.30 -18.25
C VAL A 214 -1.00 -19.11 -18.13
N GLN A 215 -2.15 -19.17 -18.80
CA GLN A 215 -3.27 -18.24 -18.64
C GLN A 215 -4.57 -19.05 -18.60
N LYS A 216 -5.39 -18.87 -17.56
CA LYS A 216 -6.69 -19.54 -17.45
C LYS A 216 -7.69 -18.79 -16.58
N THR A 217 -8.96 -19.08 -16.76
CA THR A 217 -10.03 -18.77 -15.80
C THR A 217 -9.99 -19.84 -14.71
N LEU A 218 -9.86 -19.44 -13.46
CA LEU A 218 -9.91 -20.35 -12.32
C LEU A 218 -11.33 -20.60 -11.85
N TYR A 219 -12.11 -19.53 -11.78
CA TYR A 219 -13.46 -19.61 -11.27
C TYR A 219 -14.32 -18.50 -11.87
N GLU A 220 -15.54 -18.84 -12.27
CA GLU A 220 -16.61 -17.90 -12.59
C GLU A 220 -17.88 -18.32 -11.84
N PRO A 221 -18.54 -17.42 -11.07
CA PRO A 221 -19.73 -17.78 -10.32
C PRO A 221 -20.89 -18.13 -11.24
N ALA A 222 -21.56 -19.27 -10.98
CA ALA A 222 -22.77 -19.66 -11.69
C ALA A 222 -23.98 -18.79 -11.32
N ALA A 223 -24.05 -18.40 -10.05
CA ALA A 223 -25.02 -17.44 -9.49
C ALA A 223 -24.27 -16.22 -8.92
N ALA A 224 -25.01 -15.18 -8.54
CA ALA A 224 -24.45 -13.91 -8.05
C ALA A 224 -23.43 -13.30 -9.03
N ARG A 225 -23.78 -13.26 -10.30
CA ARG A 225 -22.94 -12.77 -11.41
C ARG A 225 -23.05 -11.26 -11.51
N GLN A 226 -21.95 -10.54 -11.22
CA GLN A 226 -21.94 -9.07 -11.23
C GLN A 226 -20.53 -8.53 -11.46
N TYR A 227 -20.39 -7.22 -11.58
CA TYR A 227 -19.11 -6.51 -11.59
C TYR A 227 -18.27 -6.86 -10.37
N CYS A 228 -16.94 -6.85 -10.51
CA CYS A 228 -16.01 -7.13 -9.43
C CYS A 228 -14.88 -6.10 -9.42
N MET A 229 -14.82 -5.31 -8.35
CA MET A 229 -13.74 -4.35 -8.08
C MET A 229 -12.89 -4.77 -6.87
N SER A 230 -13.22 -5.89 -6.25
CA SER A 230 -12.54 -6.38 -5.07
C SER A 230 -11.21 -7.03 -5.44
N SER A 231 -10.17 -6.69 -4.69
CA SER A 231 -8.91 -7.43 -4.70
C SER A 231 -9.10 -8.81 -4.09
N ILE A 232 -8.30 -9.76 -4.55
CA ILE A 232 -8.27 -11.12 -4.03
C ILE A 232 -7.35 -11.15 -2.82
N VAL A 233 -7.77 -11.87 -1.78
CA VAL A 233 -6.95 -12.13 -0.58
C VAL A 233 -6.76 -13.62 -0.44
N ALA A 234 -5.54 -14.08 -0.20
CA ALA A 234 -5.26 -15.48 0.09
C ALA A 234 -5.28 -15.75 1.59
N GLY A 235 -6.02 -16.78 2.00
CA GLY A 235 -5.92 -17.34 3.32
C GLY A 235 -4.64 -18.17 3.51
N SER A 236 -4.27 -18.43 4.75
CA SER A 236 -3.10 -19.26 5.09
C SER A 236 -3.19 -20.71 4.61
N ASN A 237 -4.40 -21.16 4.27
CA ASN A 237 -4.72 -22.48 3.74
C ASN A 237 -4.79 -22.51 2.20
N GLY A 238 -4.38 -21.43 1.51
CA GLY A 238 -4.41 -21.33 0.04
C GLY A 238 -5.77 -20.99 -0.56
N VAL A 239 -6.83 -20.84 0.24
CA VAL A 239 -8.15 -20.40 -0.24
C VAL A 239 -8.10 -18.96 -0.66
N LEU A 240 -8.62 -18.63 -1.84
CA LEU A 240 -8.73 -17.28 -2.36
C LEU A 240 -10.10 -16.70 -2.01
N TYR A 241 -10.11 -15.52 -1.43
CA TYR A 241 -11.34 -14.81 -1.06
C TYR A 241 -11.48 -13.53 -1.87
N TYR A 242 -12.66 -13.27 -2.40
CA TYR A 242 -13.02 -12.01 -3.06
C TYR A 242 -14.53 -11.76 -2.95
N SER A 243 -14.98 -10.56 -3.24
CA SER A 243 -16.40 -10.21 -3.31
C SER A 243 -16.73 -9.55 -4.65
N ASN A 244 -18.00 -9.51 -5.01
CA ASN A 244 -18.48 -8.74 -6.14
C ASN A 244 -19.67 -7.84 -5.73
N ASP A 245 -20.20 -7.06 -6.67
CA ASP A 245 -21.23 -6.05 -6.41
C ASP A 245 -22.61 -6.63 -6.02
N THR A 246 -22.77 -7.96 -5.98
CA THR A 246 -23.93 -8.59 -5.34
C THR A 246 -23.85 -8.59 -3.82
N GLY A 247 -22.71 -8.21 -3.24
CA GLY A 247 -22.43 -8.36 -1.81
C GLY A 247 -22.08 -9.79 -1.39
N THR A 248 -21.85 -10.70 -2.34
CA THR A 248 -21.45 -12.08 -2.06
C THR A 248 -19.95 -12.16 -1.83
N LEU A 249 -19.54 -12.81 -0.74
CA LEU A 249 -18.16 -13.21 -0.50
C LEU A 249 -17.95 -14.63 -1.05
N PHE A 250 -17.00 -14.77 -1.94
CA PHE A 250 -16.60 -16.05 -2.54
C PHE A 250 -15.34 -16.57 -1.85
N ALA A 251 -15.29 -17.89 -1.67
CA ALA A 251 -14.11 -18.63 -1.24
C ALA A 251 -13.81 -19.67 -2.34
N VAL A 252 -12.66 -19.53 -2.98
CA VAL A 252 -12.24 -20.36 -4.11
C VAL A 252 -11.03 -21.17 -3.69
N SER A 253 -11.13 -22.50 -3.76
CA SER A 253 -10.07 -23.43 -3.45
C SER A 253 -9.95 -24.49 -4.53
N GLU A 254 -8.80 -25.13 -4.59
CA GLU A 254 -8.65 -26.35 -5.37
C GLU A 254 -9.57 -27.44 -4.80
N VAL A 255 -10.31 -28.13 -5.66
CA VAL A 255 -11.06 -29.34 -5.27
C VAL A 255 -10.12 -30.50 -5.45
N GLU A 256 -9.69 -31.14 -4.37
CA GLU A 256 -9.10 -32.46 -4.46
C GLU A 256 -10.17 -33.42 -5.05
N HIS A 257 -9.93 -33.94 -6.23
CA HIS A 257 -10.73 -35.01 -6.76
C HIS A 257 -10.48 -36.28 -5.92
N SER A 258 -11.06 -36.35 -4.74
CA SER A 258 -11.27 -37.62 -4.07
C SER A 258 -12.47 -38.25 -4.76
N SER A 259 -12.30 -39.46 -5.28
CA SER A 259 -13.34 -40.26 -5.95
C SER A 259 -14.51 -40.68 -5.03
N ASP A 260 -14.62 -40.12 -3.81
CA ASP A 260 -15.57 -40.60 -2.79
C ASP A 260 -16.31 -39.44 -2.09
N ILE A 261 -16.82 -38.44 -2.81
CA ILE A 261 -17.79 -37.49 -2.20
C ILE A 261 -19.19 -37.82 -2.69
N VAL A 262 -19.91 -38.57 -1.87
CA VAL A 262 -21.38 -38.64 -1.91
C VAL A 262 -21.92 -37.22 -1.66
N PRO A 263 -22.81 -36.67 -2.54
CA PRO A 263 -23.34 -35.34 -2.34
C PRO A 263 -24.18 -35.31 -1.06
N SER A 264 -23.66 -34.61 -0.05
CA SER A 264 -24.44 -34.28 1.14
C SER A 264 -25.52 -33.27 0.74
N ALA A 265 -26.77 -33.62 1.05
CA ALA A 265 -27.94 -32.82 0.76
C ALA A 265 -27.82 -31.38 1.29
N SER A 266 -28.21 -30.40 0.47
CA SER A 266 -28.32 -28.99 0.84
C SER A 266 -29.13 -28.83 2.12
N PRO A 267 -28.66 -28.03 3.09
CA PRO A 267 -29.51 -27.69 4.23
C PRO A 267 -30.66 -26.79 3.74
N ALA A 268 -31.86 -27.19 4.13
CA ALA A 268 -33.10 -26.49 3.82
C ALA A 268 -33.07 -25.06 4.37
N VAL A 269 -33.48 -24.09 3.55
CA VAL A 269 -33.68 -22.71 3.93
C VAL A 269 -34.80 -22.63 4.98
N THR A 270 -34.42 -22.45 6.24
CA THR A 270 -35.39 -22.08 7.29
C THR A 270 -35.60 -20.58 7.26
N LYS A 271 -36.86 -20.19 7.06
CA LYS A 271 -37.34 -18.80 7.13
C LYS A 271 -37.07 -18.21 8.51
N SER A 272 -36.46 -17.04 8.54
CA SER A 272 -36.26 -16.24 9.75
C SER A 272 -37.62 -15.76 10.31
N PRO A 273 -37.82 -15.83 11.63
CA PRO A 273 -38.83 -15.03 12.29
C PRO A 273 -38.30 -13.63 12.60
N ALA A 274 -39.13 -12.63 12.34
CA ALA A 274 -38.86 -11.25 12.71
C ALA A 274 -38.79 -11.10 14.25
N GLY A 275 -37.72 -10.44 14.73
CA GLY A 275 -37.57 -10.11 16.14
C GLY A 275 -36.29 -9.31 16.35
N MET A 276 -36.44 -7.98 16.44
CA MET A 276 -35.35 -7.07 16.80
C MET A 276 -34.90 -7.35 18.24
N SER A 277 -33.64 -7.71 18.42
CA SER A 277 -32.93 -7.47 19.68
C SER A 277 -31.49 -7.04 19.39
N LYS A 278 -31.07 -5.96 20.10
CA LYS A 278 -29.75 -5.33 20.02
C LYS A 278 -28.61 -6.34 20.22
N PRO A 279 -27.52 -6.26 19.46
CA PRO A 279 -26.32 -7.01 19.80
C PRO A 279 -25.58 -6.32 20.94
N SER A 280 -25.59 -6.96 22.09
CA SER A 280 -24.64 -6.74 23.17
C SER A 280 -23.51 -7.75 23.02
N THR A 281 -22.32 -7.27 23.39
CA THR A 281 -21.08 -7.98 23.67
C THR A 281 -20.03 -8.05 22.56
N SER A 282 -19.02 -7.26 22.86
CA SER A 282 -17.69 -7.17 22.29
C SER A 282 -16.99 -8.53 22.20
N VAL A 283 -16.68 -8.95 20.98
CA VAL A 283 -15.59 -9.90 20.74
C VAL A 283 -14.29 -9.08 20.71
N LYS A 284 -13.48 -9.18 21.76
CA LYS A 284 -12.12 -8.63 21.77
C LYS A 284 -11.28 -9.28 20.68
N PRO A 285 -10.67 -8.51 19.78
CA PRO A 285 -9.62 -9.05 18.93
C PRO A 285 -8.43 -9.45 19.82
N MET A 286 -7.96 -10.68 19.70
CA MET A 286 -6.70 -11.11 20.28
C MET A 286 -5.56 -10.40 19.54
N ALA A 287 -5.22 -9.21 20.01
CA ALA A 287 -4.10 -8.45 19.54
C ALA A 287 -2.81 -9.16 19.94
N SER A 288 -2.05 -9.63 18.98
CA SER A 288 -0.63 -9.93 19.15
C SER A 288 0.08 -8.66 19.64
N LYS A 289 0.30 -8.58 20.95
CA LYS A 289 0.95 -7.45 21.63
C LYS A 289 2.45 -7.48 21.37
N THR A 290 2.91 -7.10 20.21
CA THR A 290 4.31 -6.69 20.05
C THR A 290 4.49 -5.32 20.72
N LYS A 291 4.83 -5.34 22.00
CA LYS A 291 5.09 -4.12 22.77
C LYS A 291 6.21 -3.32 22.09
N ARG A 292 5.92 -2.06 21.73
CA ARG A 292 6.91 -1.12 21.16
C ARG A 292 8.04 -0.87 22.16
N PRO A 293 9.28 -0.71 21.68
CA PRO A 293 10.38 -0.35 22.56
C PRO A 293 10.14 1.05 23.16
N LYS A 294 10.30 1.17 24.50
CA LYS A 294 10.20 2.47 25.18
C LYS A 294 11.37 3.38 24.76
N THR A 295 11.15 4.69 24.81
CA THR A 295 12.19 5.69 24.51
C THR A 295 13.41 5.52 25.40
N PRO A 296 14.63 5.89 24.94
CA PRO A 296 15.80 5.94 25.79
C PRO A 296 15.62 6.93 26.93
N THR A 297 16.09 6.57 28.11
CA THR A 297 16.01 7.42 29.33
C THR A 297 17.40 7.73 29.87
N LYS A 298 17.50 8.60 30.87
CA LYS A 298 18.76 9.02 31.52
C LYS A 298 19.82 9.46 30.50
N VAL A 299 19.39 10.28 29.54
CA VAL A 299 20.27 10.81 28.50
C VAL A 299 21.19 11.85 29.12
N ARG A 300 22.52 11.65 28.99
CA ARG A 300 23.55 12.56 29.45
C ARG A 300 24.46 12.96 28.29
N LEU A 301 24.78 14.23 28.21
CA LEU A 301 25.69 14.80 27.24
C LEU A 301 26.92 15.33 27.97
N VAL A 302 28.13 14.86 27.60
CA VAL A 302 29.40 15.33 28.13
C VAL A 302 30.18 15.93 26.99
N LYS A 303 30.52 17.21 27.11
CA LYS A 303 31.44 17.92 26.18
C LYS A 303 32.81 17.31 26.19
N LYS A 304 33.46 17.25 25.05
CA LYS A 304 34.87 16.80 24.85
C LYS A 304 35.57 17.79 23.93
N LYS A 305 36.91 17.81 23.92
CA LYS A 305 37.74 18.75 23.16
C LYS A 305 37.30 18.91 21.70
N ASN A 306 36.89 17.81 21.03
CA ASN A 306 36.48 17.80 19.63
C ASN A 306 35.09 17.11 19.46
N GLY A 307 34.06 17.58 20.21
CA GLY A 307 32.73 17.03 20.11
C GLY A 307 32.06 16.76 21.45
N CYS A 308 31.32 15.65 21.55
CA CYS A 308 30.67 15.26 22.80
C CYS A 308 30.43 13.73 22.86
N LYS A 309 30.25 13.23 24.09
CA LYS A 309 29.81 11.87 24.36
C LYS A 309 28.37 11.94 24.84
N ILE A 310 27.48 11.19 24.16
CA ILE A 310 26.09 11.04 24.55
C ILE A 310 25.95 9.63 25.15
N SER A 311 25.37 9.52 26.34
CA SER A 311 25.07 8.23 26.98
C SER A 311 23.60 8.19 27.39
N TRP A 312 23.03 6.98 27.44
CA TRP A 312 21.61 6.78 27.73
C TRP A 312 21.38 5.40 28.35
N LYS A 313 20.24 5.24 29.02
CA LYS A 313 19.68 3.92 29.37
C LYS A 313 18.77 3.50 28.21
N LYS A 314 18.99 2.31 27.65
CA LYS A 314 18.14 1.78 26.58
C LYS A 314 16.69 1.67 27.06
N GLY A 315 15.77 1.97 26.18
CA GLY A 315 14.36 1.71 26.42
C GLY A 315 14.08 0.20 26.52
N LYS A 316 13.09 -0.17 27.33
CA LYS A 316 12.65 -1.58 27.45
C LYS A 316 12.25 -2.08 26.07
N LEU A 317 12.66 -3.30 25.71
CA LEU A 317 12.47 -3.94 24.41
C LEU A 317 13.26 -3.34 23.22
N ALA A 318 14.12 -2.34 23.44
CA ALA A 318 14.97 -1.80 22.39
C ALA A 318 16.21 -2.68 22.18
N THR A 319 16.47 -3.07 20.92
CA THR A 319 17.72 -3.78 20.54
C THR A 319 18.81 -2.79 20.16
N ARG A 320 18.45 -1.60 19.66
CA ARG A 320 19.37 -0.52 19.28
C ARG A 320 18.78 0.84 19.60
N THR A 321 19.62 1.87 19.64
CA THR A 321 19.25 3.28 19.73
C THR A 321 19.76 4.01 18.51
N ILE A 322 18.87 4.70 17.79
CA ILE A 322 19.22 5.57 16.67
C ILE A 322 19.49 6.96 17.23
N VAL A 323 20.63 7.54 16.84
CA VAL A 323 21.05 8.88 17.25
C VAL A 323 20.97 9.82 16.06
N TYR A 324 20.21 10.89 16.21
CA TYR A 324 20.10 11.99 15.25
C TYR A 324 20.83 13.21 15.77
N VAL A 325 21.37 14.02 14.88
CA VAL A 325 22.02 15.28 15.17
C VAL A 325 21.44 16.41 14.32
N LYS A 326 21.28 17.59 14.93
CA LYS A 326 20.95 18.84 14.25
C LYS A 326 22.02 19.88 14.61
N VAL A 327 22.60 20.53 13.60
CA VAL A 327 23.65 21.55 13.77
C VAL A 327 23.11 22.93 13.37
N GLY A 328 23.03 23.84 14.32
CA GLY A 328 22.47 25.17 14.13
C GLY A 328 21.00 25.12 13.73
N LYS A 329 20.64 25.84 12.67
CA LYS A 329 19.31 25.82 12.04
C LYS A 329 19.12 24.71 11.00
N GLY A 330 20.11 23.82 10.81
CA GLY A 330 20.06 22.74 9.81
C GLY A 330 19.05 21.65 10.14
N LYS A 331 18.85 20.72 9.20
CA LYS A 331 17.93 19.58 9.35
C LYS A 331 18.50 18.50 10.29
N TRP A 332 17.62 17.68 10.86
CA TRP A 332 18.00 16.49 11.61
C TRP A 332 18.63 15.44 10.69
N LYS A 333 19.81 14.94 11.02
CA LYS A 333 20.48 13.89 10.26
C LYS A 333 20.77 12.70 11.17
N LYS A 334 20.49 11.48 10.70
CA LYS A 334 20.91 10.25 11.40
C LYS A 334 22.43 10.18 11.39
N CYS A 335 23.04 10.08 12.56
CA CYS A 335 24.50 9.99 12.69
C CYS A 335 24.98 8.64 13.25
N ALA A 336 24.11 7.86 13.89
CA ALA A 336 24.48 6.53 14.37
C ALA A 336 23.27 5.63 14.64
N SER A 337 23.49 4.32 14.54
CA SER A 337 22.62 3.28 15.06
C SER A 337 23.44 2.39 16.00
N SER A 338 23.26 2.54 17.32
CA SER A 338 24.08 1.90 18.34
C SER A 338 23.33 0.79 19.07
N THR A 339 23.95 -0.37 19.21
CA THR A 339 23.52 -1.44 20.12
C THR A 339 24.02 -1.20 21.54
N GLY A 340 24.97 -0.29 21.73
CA GLY A 340 25.51 0.13 23.02
C GLY A 340 24.64 1.14 23.76
N LYS A 341 25.19 1.68 24.85
CA LYS A 341 24.54 2.69 25.72
C LYS A 341 25.15 4.08 25.57
N SER A 342 26.03 4.28 24.59
CA SER A 342 26.66 5.58 24.32
C SER A 342 27.08 5.71 22.86
N TYR A 343 27.29 6.96 22.45
CA TYR A 343 27.84 7.35 21.15
C TYR A 343 28.74 8.56 21.31
N ARG A 344 29.86 8.62 20.58
CA ARG A 344 30.77 9.75 20.54
C ARG A 344 30.59 10.49 19.23
N TYR A 345 30.04 11.70 19.31
CA TYR A 345 29.96 12.62 18.18
C TYR A 345 31.21 13.47 18.10
N ARG A 346 31.85 13.50 16.94
CA ARG A 346 33.01 14.34 16.67
C ARG A 346 32.63 15.48 15.75
N SER A 347 32.94 16.72 16.13
CA SER A 347 32.65 17.90 15.30
C SER A 347 33.54 19.04 15.74
N LYS A 348 34.04 19.80 14.78
CA LYS A 348 34.78 21.07 14.98
C LYS A 348 33.88 22.32 14.87
N THR A 349 32.57 22.13 14.73
CA THR A 349 31.62 23.27 14.56
C THR A 349 31.51 24.09 15.85
N LYS A 350 31.45 25.42 15.69
CA LYS A 350 31.08 26.38 16.76
C LYS A 350 29.57 26.57 16.91
N LYS A 351 28.78 26.02 15.99
CA LYS A 351 27.29 26.13 16.01
C LYS A 351 26.69 25.24 17.10
N LYS A 352 25.53 25.60 17.62
CA LYS A 352 24.73 24.78 18.56
C LYS A 352 24.43 23.42 17.94
N VAL A 353 24.71 22.33 18.69
CA VAL A 353 24.43 20.95 18.26
C VAL A 353 23.37 20.37 19.19
N GLN A 354 22.33 19.80 18.60
CA GLN A 354 21.23 19.12 19.29
C GLN A 354 21.21 17.64 18.93
N PHE A 355 20.76 16.80 19.86
CA PHE A 355 20.65 15.36 19.64
C PHE A 355 19.26 14.86 19.98
N ARG A 356 18.76 13.93 19.16
CA ARG A 356 17.54 13.17 19.38
C ARG A 356 17.87 11.68 19.37
N LEU A 357 17.33 10.92 20.31
CA LEU A 357 17.53 9.49 20.42
C LEU A 357 16.20 8.75 20.24
N ARG A 358 16.18 7.74 19.38
CA ARG A 358 15.03 6.85 19.20
C ARG A 358 15.42 5.40 19.50
N SER A 359 14.55 4.67 20.16
CA SER A 359 14.68 3.23 20.32
C SER A 359 14.19 2.50 19.08
N ALA A 360 14.95 1.48 18.66
CA ALA A 360 14.53 0.57 17.60
C ALA A 360 14.67 -0.88 18.05
N ARG A 361 13.88 -1.76 17.47
CA ARG A 361 13.94 -3.22 17.63
C ARG A 361 14.30 -3.81 16.26
N LYS A 362 15.21 -4.78 16.23
CA LYS A 362 15.46 -5.56 15.02
C LYS A 362 14.22 -6.42 14.82
N ASN A 363 13.50 -6.21 13.71
CA ASN A 363 12.45 -7.14 13.33
C ASN A 363 13.15 -8.47 13.08
N GLY A 364 12.76 -9.49 13.84
CA GLY A 364 13.26 -10.83 13.61
C GLY A 364 12.77 -11.28 12.24
N LYS A 365 13.67 -11.31 11.25
CA LYS A 365 13.53 -12.29 10.19
C LYS A 365 13.88 -13.64 10.83
N ARG A 366 12.95 -14.54 10.96
CA ARG A 366 13.18 -15.94 10.79
C ARG A 366 13.03 -16.22 9.33
#